data_d6af1b4842c41d4bb5cf633860476a02
#
_entry.id   d6af1b4842c41d4bb5cf633860476a02
#
_cell.length_a   1.000
_cell.length_b   1.000
_cell.length_c   1.000
_cell.angle_alpha   90.00
_cell.angle_beta   90.00
_cell.angle_gamma   90.00
#
_symmetry.space_group_name_H-M   'P 1'
#
loop_
_entity.id
_entity.type
_entity.pdbx_description
1 polymer ?
#
loop_
_entity_poly.entity_id
_entity_poly.type
_entity_poly.pdbx_seq_one_letter_code
_entity_poly.pdbx_strand_id
1 'polypeptide(L)'
;MIWGTCLILGGPSLWLTINPADVHDPVAQIFVGESIDMDNFDALLGPDNNRRAENIASNPYGAAEYFHFIINTTLRTLFGISKQGSRTDSEMGVLGHLTGYFGVVEAQGRGSLHVHMLLWLANLPDVEEMHGKLQEESFREQIRMYIKANVRAHLDDLGADDIKSMPRSSKLAYSCPPDPRQPDWAEKTHQLERQLVRSQQLHTCSVGTCLRRINGHFTCKRKAPWPLSNDDYVDNRGNWGPKRTNGYINGYCPSLLTTMRCNNDLKINTNGADTKDVAFYITAYATKKQKKSHNLSALMATAMPYHTANPLYEDIRERNRLLLYRCINVINREAELSGPQVVSYLMGYGDTFTSHNYAPLYTSSLFSTVRQMLLKAPFSDESTR
;
A
#
# COMPACT_ATOMS: atom_id res chain seq x y z
N MET A 1 10.31 9.56 7.89
CA MET A 1 10.45 8.08 7.80
C MET A 1 10.85 7.66 6.38
N ILE A 2 9.99 7.75 5.36
CA ILE A 2 10.30 7.29 3.98
C ILE A 2 11.62 7.85 3.44
N TRP A 3 11.83 9.17 3.54
CA TRP A 3 13.07 9.80 3.07
C TRP A 3 14.32 9.32 3.84
N GLY A 4 14.19 9.01 5.14
CA GLY A 4 15.29 8.41 5.90
C GLY A 4 15.67 7.02 5.38
N THR A 5 14.68 6.21 5.01
CA THR A 5 14.94 4.91 4.37
C THR A 5 15.59 5.08 2.99
N CYS A 6 15.09 6.03 2.19
CA CYS A 6 15.66 6.32 0.87
C CYS A 6 17.12 6.83 0.95
N LEU A 7 17.49 7.55 2.01
CA LEU A 7 18.87 8.00 2.21
C LEU A 7 19.83 6.83 2.54
N ILE A 8 19.32 5.76 3.16
CA ILE A 8 20.14 4.61 3.59
C ILE A 8 20.14 3.51 2.54
N LEU A 9 18.98 3.20 1.96
CA LEU A 9 18.77 2.05 1.07
C LEU A 9 18.64 2.44 -0.41
N GLY A 10 18.76 3.73 -0.75
CA GLY A 10 18.43 4.22 -2.08
C GLY A 10 16.94 4.34 -2.34
N GLY A 11 16.54 4.45 -3.61
CA GLY A 11 15.13 4.49 -4.00
C GLY A 11 14.42 3.15 -3.78
N PRO A 12 13.11 3.14 -3.48
CA PRO A 12 12.35 1.90 -3.37
C PRO A 12 12.26 1.19 -4.72
N SER A 13 12.44 -0.12 -4.72
CA SER A 13 12.47 -0.96 -5.91
C SER A 13 11.08 -1.32 -6.41
N LEU A 14 10.16 -1.54 -5.47
CA LEU A 14 8.81 -2.00 -5.77
C LEU A 14 7.78 -1.17 -5.03
N TRP A 15 6.64 -1.02 -5.69
CA TRP A 15 5.40 -0.58 -5.08
C TRP A 15 4.42 -1.75 -5.03
N LEU A 16 3.83 -1.98 -3.88
CA LEU A 16 2.86 -3.05 -3.69
C LEU A 16 1.63 -2.52 -2.94
N THR A 17 0.45 -2.85 -3.44
CA THR A 17 -0.80 -2.70 -2.70
C THR A 17 -1.38 -4.07 -2.39
N ILE A 18 -1.80 -4.32 -1.17
CA ILE A 18 -2.49 -5.54 -0.75
C ILE A 18 -3.82 -5.15 -0.13
N ASN A 19 -4.91 -5.76 -0.63
CA ASN A 19 -6.26 -5.59 -0.12
C ASN A 19 -6.75 -6.94 0.42
N PRO A 20 -6.49 -7.31 1.67
CA PRO A 20 -6.96 -8.57 2.25
C PRO A 20 -8.48 -8.71 2.14
N ALA A 21 -8.95 -9.92 1.88
CA ALA A 21 -10.36 -10.20 1.65
C ALA A 21 -11.04 -10.64 2.95
N ASP A 22 -11.12 -9.75 3.95
CA ASP A 22 -11.58 -10.01 5.31
C ASP A 22 -12.95 -10.75 5.39
N VAL A 23 -13.91 -10.36 4.55
CA VAL A 23 -15.23 -11.04 4.49
C VAL A 23 -15.14 -12.47 3.94
N HIS A 24 -14.10 -12.77 3.16
CA HIS A 24 -14.05 -13.99 2.38
C HIS A 24 -12.92 -14.95 2.81
N ASP A 25 -12.13 -14.55 3.78
CA ASP A 25 -11.07 -15.38 4.33
C ASP A 25 -11.55 -16.14 5.57
N PRO A 26 -11.44 -17.49 5.61
CA PRO A 26 -11.84 -18.25 6.79
C PRO A 26 -11.03 -17.88 8.04
N VAL A 27 -9.77 -17.51 7.89
CA VAL A 27 -8.94 -17.06 9.02
C VAL A 27 -9.51 -15.75 9.61
N ALA A 28 -9.99 -14.83 8.78
CA ALA A 28 -10.66 -13.63 9.27
C ALA A 28 -11.93 -13.96 10.09
N GLN A 29 -12.69 -14.97 9.66
CA GLN A 29 -13.89 -15.41 10.38
C GLN A 29 -13.54 -16.06 11.74
N ILE A 30 -12.40 -16.74 11.85
CA ILE A 30 -11.91 -17.24 13.14
C ILE A 30 -11.57 -16.07 14.08
N PHE A 31 -10.89 -15.04 13.58
CA PHE A 31 -10.58 -13.85 14.39
C PHE A 31 -11.82 -13.10 14.90
N VAL A 32 -12.93 -13.20 14.21
CA VAL A 32 -14.20 -12.61 14.65
C VAL A 32 -15.09 -13.56 15.45
N GLY A 33 -14.59 -14.77 15.78
CA GLY A 33 -15.20 -15.69 16.73
C GLY A 33 -15.92 -16.89 16.11
N GLU A 34 -15.85 -17.12 14.80
CA GLU A 34 -16.38 -18.33 14.19
C GLU A 34 -15.47 -19.54 14.49
N SER A 35 -16.11 -20.71 14.76
CA SER A 35 -15.39 -21.98 14.94
C SER A 35 -15.26 -22.68 13.60
N ILE A 36 -14.08 -22.67 13.02
CA ILE A 36 -13.80 -23.26 11.71
C ILE A 36 -12.63 -24.24 11.84
N ASP A 37 -12.84 -25.49 11.43
CA ASP A 37 -11.76 -26.48 11.32
C ASP A 37 -10.95 -26.20 10.04
N MET A 38 -9.73 -25.71 10.20
CA MET A 38 -8.86 -25.40 9.09
C MET A 38 -8.16 -26.64 8.52
N ASP A 39 -8.05 -27.71 9.29
CA ASP A 39 -7.44 -28.97 8.84
C ASP A 39 -8.40 -29.78 7.95
N ASN A 40 -9.71 -29.66 8.23
CA ASN A 40 -10.78 -30.29 7.45
C ASN A 40 -11.75 -29.22 6.90
N PHE A 41 -11.21 -28.17 6.28
CA PHE A 41 -12.01 -27.04 5.83
C PHE A 41 -13.02 -27.41 4.75
N ASP A 42 -14.28 -27.16 5.02
CA ASP A 42 -15.40 -27.22 4.06
C ASP A 42 -16.12 -25.87 3.96
N ALA A 43 -16.04 -25.27 2.79
CA ALA A 43 -16.68 -23.97 2.53
C ALA A 43 -18.21 -23.99 2.66
N LEU A 44 -18.83 -25.16 2.59
CA LEU A 44 -20.29 -25.32 2.72
C LEU A 44 -20.76 -25.39 4.19
N LEU A 45 -19.87 -25.72 5.11
CA LEU A 45 -20.16 -25.83 6.54
C LEU A 45 -19.96 -24.50 7.28
N GLY A 46 -19.29 -23.52 6.66
CA GLY A 46 -19.03 -22.21 7.25
C GLY A 46 -20.20 -21.22 7.13
N PRO A 47 -20.04 -20.02 7.70
CA PRO A 47 -21.06 -18.96 7.62
C PRO A 47 -21.30 -18.52 6.18
N ASP A 48 -22.54 -18.18 5.83
CA ASP A 48 -22.89 -17.63 4.53
C ASP A 48 -22.30 -16.22 4.30
N ASN A 49 -22.42 -15.70 3.09
CA ASN A 49 -21.84 -14.40 2.74
C ASN A 49 -22.37 -13.23 3.58
N ASN A 50 -23.65 -13.23 3.93
CA ASN A 50 -24.24 -12.14 4.71
C ASN A 50 -23.76 -12.22 6.15
N ARG A 51 -23.72 -13.40 6.71
CA ARG A 51 -23.21 -13.65 8.06
C ARG A 51 -21.72 -13.28 8.17
N ARG A 52 -20.89 -13.64 7.19
CA ARG A 52 -19.48 -13.23 7.18
C ARG A 52 -19.31 -11.72 7.16
N ALA A 53 -20.09 -11.02 6.32
CA ALA A 53 -20.06 -9.55 6.26
C ALA A 53 -20.52 -8.91 7.58
N GLU A 54 -21.55 -9.44 8.21
CA GLU A 54 -22.04 -9.01 9.53
C GLU A 54 -20.99 -9.23 10.62
N ASN A 55 -20.35 -10.39 10.64
CA ASN A 55 -19.30 -10.74 11.61
C ASN A 55 -18.16 -9.72 11.56
N ILE A 56 -17.65 -9.42 10.37
CA ILE A 56 -16.57 -8.43 10.19
C ILE A 56 -17.03 -7.02 10.57
N ALA A 57 -18.24 -6.62 10.18
CA ALA A 57 -18.77 -5.29 10.48
C ALA A 57 -19.03 -5.08 11.98
N SER A 58 -19.47 -6.12 12.69
CA SER A 58 -19.80 -6.06 14.13
C SER A 58 -18.58 -6.25 15.04
N ASN A 59 -17.47 -6.79 14.54
CA ASN A 59 -16.25 -7.04 15.32
C ASN A 59 -15.02 -6.34 14.73
N PRO A 60 -14.88 -5.01 14.92
CA PRO A 60 -13.73 -4.26 14.42
C PRO A 60 -12.40 -4.67 15.05
N TYR A 61 -12.42 -5.28 16.25
CA TYR A 61 -11.25 -5.82 16.92
C TYR A 61 -10.69 -7.02 16.13
N GLY A 62 -11.50 -8.05 15.90
CA GLY A 62 -11.08 -9.23 15.14
C GLY A 62 -10.67 -8.87 13.70
N ALA A 63 -11.37 -7.92 13.07
CA ALA A 63 -11.02 -7.42 11.74
C ALA A 63 -9.63 -6.74 11.70
N ALA A 64 -9.30 -5.94 12.71
CA ALA A 64 -7.99 -5.29 12.84
C ALA A 64 -6.88 -6.32 13.13
N GLU A 65 -7.10 -7.23 14.07
CA GLU A 65 -6.14 -8.29 14.40
C GLU A 65 -5.84 -9.19 13.19
N TYR A 66 -6.87 -9.64 12.50
CA TYR A 66 -6.70 -10.39 11.25
C TYR A 66 -5.83 -9.63 10.25
N PHE A 67 -6.13 -8.34 10.02
CA PHE A 67 -5.38 -7.54 9.07
C PHE A 67 -3.89 -7.48 9.43
N HIS A 68 -3.56 -7.14 10.66
CA HIS A 68 -2.17 -7.07 11.11
C HIS A 68 -1.49 -8.44 11.11
N PHE A 69 -2.20 -9.49 11.50
CA PHE A 69 -1.71 -10.87 11.44
C PHE A 69 -1.35 -11.29 10.02
N ILE A 70 -2.25 -11.11 9.05
CA ILE A 70 -2.02 -11.57 7.68
C ILE A 70 -0.91 -10.79 6.98
N ILE A 71 -0.80 -9.47 7.20
CA ILE A 71 0.27 -8.66 6.63
C ILE A 71 1.64 -9.05 7.24
N ASN A 72 1.75 -9.18 8.56
CA ASN A 72 2.98 -9.61 9.20
C ASN A 72 3.38 -11.04 8.78
N THR A 73 2.42 -11.95 8.64
CA THR A 73 2.65 -13.30 8.14
C THR A 73 3.18 -13.26 6.71
N THR A 74 2.58 -12.44 5.84
CA THR A 74 3.03 -12.25 4.45
C THR A 74 4.46 -11.73 4.39
N LEU A 75 4.78 -10.69 5.16
CA LEU A 75 6.14 -10.15 5.24
C LEU A 75 7.15 -11.23 5.63
N ARG A 76 6.84 -12.01 6.65
CA ARG A 76 7.75 -13.03 7.18
C ARG A 76 7.85 -14.26 6.28
N THR A 77 6.72 -14.81 5.83
CA THR A 77 6.71 -16.12 5.14
C THR A 77 6.87 -16.03 3.64
N LEU A 78 6.23 -15.02 2.99
CA LEU A 78 6.32 -14.87 1.55
C LEU A 78 7.45 -13.95 1.13
N PHE A 79 7.71 -12.89 1.89
CA PHE A 79 8.76 -11.94 1.53
C PHE A 79 10.10 -12.21 2.22
N GLY A 80 10.15 -13.17 3.14
CA GLY A 80 11.38 -13.55 3.82
C GLY A 80 11.97 -12.43 4.68
N ILE A 81 11.17 -11.44 5.11
CA ILE A 81 11.65 -10.30 5.89
C ILE A 81 10.88 -10.17 7.19
N SER A 82 11.60 -10.16 8.32
CA SER A 82 11.02 -10.01 9.64
C SER A 82 11.73 -8.92 10.43
N LYS A 83 11.00 -8.34 11.40
CA LYS A 83 11.52 -7.33 12.32
C LYS A 83 11.42 -7.85 13.74
N GLN A 84 12.55 -7.87 14.45
CA GLN A 84 12.63 -8.22 15.86
C GLN A 84 13.25 -7.05 16.63
N GLY A 85 12.41 -6.26 17.30
CA GLY A 85 12.83 -5.03 17.97
C GLY A 85 13.42 -4.01 16.99
N SER A 86 14.72 -3.75 17.09
CA SER A 86 15.46 -2.85 16.19
C SER A 86 16.12 -3.58 15.02
N ARG A 87 16.18 -4.91 15.04
CA ARG A 87 16.82 -5.71 14.02
C ARG A 87 15.82 -6.15 12.95
N THR A 88 16.22 -6.05 11.70
CA THR A 88 15.53 -6.60 10.55
C THR A 88 16.33 -7.79 10.02
N ASP A 89 15.72 -8.96 10.00
CA ASP A 89 16.26 -10.16 9.38
C ASP A 89 15.61 -10.34 8.00
N SER A 90 16.40 -10.80 7.03
CA SER A 90 15.97 -10.89 5.63
C SER A 90 16.55 -12.14 4.97
N GLU A 91 15.67 -12.88 4.32
CA GLU A 91 15.98 -14.08 3.54
C GLU A 91 15.37 -13.91 2.12
N MET A 92 15.67 -14.86 1.23
CA MET A 92 15.09 -14.89 -0.10
C MET A 92 13.60 -15.21 -0.04
N GLY A 93 12.76 -14.25 -0.42
CA GLY A 93 11.32 -14.43 -0.55
C GLY A 93 10.84 -14.55 -1.99
N VAL A 94 9.51 -14.61 -2.20
CA VAL A 94 8.90 -14.73 -3.53
C VAL A 94 9.20 -13.55 -4.45
N LEU A 95 9.44 -12.36 -3.89
CA LEU A 95 9.81 -11.15 -4.63
C LEU A 95 11.33 -10.96 -4.75
N GLY A 96 12.14 -11.87 -4.22
CA GLY A 96 13.58 -11.73 -4.13
C GLY A 96 14.04 -11.40 -2.72
N HIS A 97 15.28 -10.98 -2.56
CA HIS A 97 15.86 -10.58 -1.28
C HIS A 97 15.51 -9.11 -0.97
N LEU A 98 14.64 -8.89 0.00
CA LEU A 98 14.22 -7.55 0.43
C LEU A 98 15.08 -7.07 1.61
N THR A 99 15.64 -5.87 1.49
CA THR A 99 16.45 -5.23 2.54
C THR A 99 15.63 -4.31 3.44
N GLY A 100 14.44 -3.91 2.99
CA GLY A 100 13.57 -3.05 3.76
C GLY A 100 12.17 -2.92 3.19
N TYR A 101 11.27 -2.42 4.03
CA TYR A 101 9.90 -2.08 3.65
C TYR A 101 9.39 -0.87 4.44
N PHE A 102 8.47 -0.15 3.83
CA PHE A 102 7.66 0.89 4.45
C PHE A 102 6.24 0.80 3.91
N GLY A 103 5.27 0.57 4.79
CA GLY A 103 3.86 0.44 4.44
C GLY A 103 2.99 1.44 5.18
N VAL A 104 1.91 1.88 4.52
CA VAL A 104 0.87 2.73 5.10
C VAL A 104 -0.46 2.03 5.00
N VAL A 105 -1.17 1.99 6.11
CA VAL A 105 -2.50 1.39 6.23
C VAL A 105 -3.58 2.44 5.98
N GLU A 106 -4.53 2.12 5.12
CA GLU A 106 -5.72 2.94 4.87
C GLU A 106 -6.99 2.10 5.05
N ALA A 107 -8.08 2.75 5.48
CA ALA A 107 -9.40 2.14 5.39
C ALA A 107 -10.06 2.46 4.04
N GLN A 108 -10.66 1.45 3.44
CA GLN A 108 -11.55 1.64 2.28
C GLN A 108 -12.94 2.07 2.73
N GLY A 109 -13.79 2.52 1.80
CA GLY A 109 -15.12 3.06 2.10
C GLY A 109 -16.10 2.13 2.85
N ARG A 110 -15.73 0.86 3.06
CA ARG A 110 -16.46 -0.11 3.90
C ARG A 110 -15.82 -0.35 5.28
N GLY A 111 -14.72 0.36 5.58
CA GLY A 111 -13.98 0.19 6.83
C GLY A 111 -12.90 -0.89 6.79
N SER A 112 -12.87 -1.77 5.77
CA SER A 112 -11.80 -2.76 5.58
C SER A 112 -10.45 -2.10 5.40
N LEU A 113 -9.42 -2.66 6.01
CA LEU A 113 -8.06 -2.15 5.94
C LEU A 113 -7.34 -2.68 4.70
N HIS A 114 -6.47 -1.86 4.12
CA HIS A 114 -5.53 -2.24 3.09
C HIS A 114 -4.19 -1.54 3.31
N VAL A 115 -3.13 -2.06 2.70
CA VAL A 115 -1.79 -1.51 2.85
C VAL A 115 -1.17 -1.17 1.50
N HIS A 116 -0.53 0.00 1.45
CA HIS A 116 0.36 0.40 0.37
C HIS A 116 1.80 0.30 0.88
N MET A 117 2.66 -0.39 0.16
CA MET A 117 4.02 -0.67 0.59
C MET A 117 5.04 -0.22 -0.45
N LEU A 118 6.12 0.35 0.03
CA LEU A 118 7.40 0.47 -0.67
C LEU A 118 8.30 -0.66 -0.19
N LEU A 119 8.95 -1.35 -1.13
CA LEU A 119 9.85 -2.45 -0.85
C LEU A 119 11.21 -2.17 -1.50
N TRP A 120 12.29 -2.51 -0.81
CA TRP A 120 13.66 -2.37 -1.28
C TRP A 120 14.26 -3.74 -1.53
N LEU A 121 14.61 -4.01 -2.79
CA LEU A 121 15.33 -5.22 -3.20
C LEU A 121 16.83 -5.03 -3.00
N ALA A 122 17.52 -6.09 -2.57
CA ALA A 122 18.97 -6.11 -2.49
C ALA A 122 19.62 -6.07 -3.88
N ASN A 123 20.82 -5.51 -3.95
CA ASN A 123 21.69 -5.54 -5.13
C ASN A 123 21.10 -4.89 -6.39
N LEU A 124 20.18 -3.94 -6.23
CA LEU A 124 19.78 -3.10 -7.35
C LEU A 124 20.70 -1.88 -7.50
N PRO A 125 20.91 -1.40 -8.73
CA PRO A 125 21.62 -0.15 -8.98
C PRO A 125 20.94 1.01 -8.24
N ASP A 126 21.72 1.97 -7.80
CA ASP A 126 21.15 3.22 -7.30
C ASP A 126 20.51 4.04 -8.45
N VAL A 127 19.89 5.18 -8.11
CA VAL A 127 19.18 6.01 -9.09
C VAL A 127 20.10 6.56 -10.18
N GLU A 128 21.36 6.86 -9.85
CA GLU A 128 22.35 7.41 -10.79
C GLU A 128 22.86 6.33 -11.73
N GLU A 129 23.17 5.14 -11.20
CA GLU A 129 23.60 3.98 -11.97
C GLU A 129 22.49 3.39 -12.83
N MET A 130 21.23 3.42 -12.36
CA MET A 130 20.08 2.84 -13.03
C MET A 130 19.94 3.32 -14.48
N HIS A 131 20.16 4.62 -14.73
CA HIS A 131 20.07 5.16 -16.09
C HIS A 131 21.12 4.54 -17.02
N GLY A 132 22.36 4.38 -16.55
CA GLY A 132 23.44 3.70 -17.30
C GLY A 132 23.13 2.23 -17.53
N LYS A 133 22.67 1.53 -16.49
CA LYS A 133 22.31 0.11 -16.56
C LYS A 133 21.15 -0.17 -17.52
N LEU A 134 20.18 0.72 -17.61
CA LEU A 134 19.07 0.59 -18.56
C LEU A 134 19.50 0.70 -20.04
N GLN A 135 20.71 1.21 -20.35
CA GLN A 135 21.25 1.17 -21.71
C GLN A 135 21.75 -0.22 -22.09
N GLU A 136 22.10 -1.08 -21.12
CA GLU A 136 22.54 -2.46 -21.32
C GLU A 136 21.34 -3.39 -21.60
N GLU A 137 21.35 -4.09 -22.75
CA GLU A 137 20.27 -5.05 -23.08
C GLU A 137 20.20 -6.20 -22.08
N SER A 138 21.36 -6.67 -21.59
CA SER A 138 21.43 -7.74 -20.59
C SER A 138 20.71 -7.38 -19.28
N PHE A 139 20.81 -6.14 -18.86
CA PHE A 139 20.13 -5.65 -17.66
C PHE A 139 18.61 -5.52 -17.90
N ARG A 140 18.19 -5.01 -19.06
CA ARG A 140 16.77 -4.97 -19.42
C ARG A 140 16.16 -6.36 -19.49
N GLU A 141 16.93 -7.36 -19.99
CA GLU A 141 16.49 -8.74 -20.02
C GLU A 141 16.26 -9.31 -18.61
N GLN A 142 17.15 -9.00 -17.66
CA GLN A 142 16.96 -9.38 -16.25
C GLN A 142 15.66 -8.78 -15.68
N ILE A 143 15.36 -7.51 -15.99
CA ILE A 143 14.11 -6.89 -15.57
C ILE A 143 12.90 -7.57 -16.25
N ARG A 144 12.97 -7.90 -17.54
CA ARG A 144 11.90 -8.64 -18.23
C ARG A 144 11.65 -10.01 -17.58
N MET A 145 12.71 -10.74 -17.27
CA MET A 145 12.59 -12.01 -16.54
C MET A 145 11.94 -11.83 -15.16
N TYR A 146 12.31 -10.75 -14.44
CA TYR A 146 11.68 -10.43 -13.16
C TYR A 146 10.19 -10.09 -13.32
N ILE A 147 9.82 -9.30 -14.33
CA ILE A 147 8.42 -8.99 -14.67
C ILE A 147 7.67 -10.29 -14.92
N LYS A 148 8.17 -11.14 -15.80
CA LYS A 148 7.56 -12.41 -16.18
C LYS A 148 7.29 -13.33 -14.97
N ALA A 149 8.19 -13.31 -14.00
CA ALA A 149 8.08 -14.13 -12.79
C ALA A 149 7.09 -13.55 -11.76
N ASN A 150 7.05 -12.22 -11.62
CA ASN A 150 6.43 -11.57 -10.48
C ASN A 150 5.23 -10.69 -10.81
N VAL A 151 5.08 -10.22 -12.07
CA VAL A 151 4.02 -9.29 -12.45
C VAL A 151 3.25 -9.83 -13.63
N ARG A 152 1.97 -10.10 -13.45
CA ARG A 152 1.09 -10.62 -14.50
C ARG A 152 -0.10 -9.69 -14.72
N ALA A 153 -0.50 -9.51 -15.98
CA ALA A 153 -1.69 -8.73 -16.36
C ALA A 153 -2.49 -9.42 -17.49
N HIS A 154 -2.37 -10.73 -17.56
CA HIS A 154 -3.06 -11.58 -18.53
C HIS A 154 -3.39 -12.92 -17.90
N LEU A 155 -4.22 -13.69 -18.58
CA LEU A 155 -4.39 -15.13 -18.34
C LEU A 155 -4.00 -15.85 -19.63
N ASP A 156 -3.21 -16.92 -19.48
CA ASP A 156 -2.85 -17.76 -20.62
C ASP A 156 -4.13 -18.39 -21.19
N ASP A 157 -4.19 -18.49 -22.49
CA ASP A 157 -5.28 -19.11 -23.27
C ASP A 157 -6.67 -18.46 -23.14
N LEU A 158 -6.79 -17.27 -22.55
CA LEU A 158 -8.05 -16.55 -22.44
C LEU A 158 -7.98 -15.15 -23.05
N GLY A 159 -8.88 -14.89 -24.01
CA GLY A 159 -9.10 -13.56 -24.55
C GLY A 159 -9.89 -12.63 -23.61
N ALA A 160 -10.03 -11.38 -24.01
CA ALA A 160 -10.74 -10.37 -23.22
C ALA A 160 -12.20 -10.73 -22.94
N ASP A 161 -12.88 -11.29 -23.94
CA ASP A 161 -14.31 -11.64 -23.85
C ASP A 161 -14.51 -12.96 -23.09
N ASP A 162 -13.58 -13.90 -23.20
CA ASP A 162 -13.60 -15.14 -22.44
C ASP A 162 -13.50 -14.88 -20.92
N ILE A 163 -12.66 -13.95 -20.52
CA ILE A 163 -12.52 -13.55 -19.11
C ILE A 163 -13.81 -12.93 -18.58
N LYS A 164 -14.51 -12.13 -19.38
CA LYS A 164 -15.78 -11.52 -18.97
C LYS A 164 -16.92 -12.54 -18.88
N SER A 165 -16.91 -13.56 -19.74
CA SER A 165 -17.91 -14.62 -19.78
C SER A 165 -17.77 -15.62 -18.63
N MET A 166 -16.60 -15.72 -18.01
CA MET A 166 -16.39 -16.58 -16.85
C MET A 166 -17.35 -16.18 -15.69
N PRO A 167 -18.07 -17.13 -15.07
CA PRO A 167 -18.93 -16.82 -13.97
C PRO A 167 -18.16 -16.18 -12.82
N ARG A 168 -18.67 -15.11 -12.26
CA ARG A 168 -18.23 -14.64 -10.93
C ARG A 168 -18.74 -15.66 -9.90
N SER A 169 -17.86 -16.52 -9.44
CA SER A 169 -18.22 -17.45 -8.39
C SER A 169 -18.21 -16.76 -7.04
N SER A 170 -19.37 -16.60 -6.43
CA SER A 170 -19.47 -16.17 -5.02
C SER A 170 -18.87 -17.18 -4.04
N LYS A 171 -18.72 -18.45 -4.47
CA LYS A 171 -18.20 -19.54 -3.63
C LYS A 171 -16.66 -19.54 -3.53
N LEU A 172 -15.96 -18.93 -4.48
CA LEU A 172 -14.51 -18.91 -4.48
C LEU A 172 -13.90 -17.97 -3.47
N ALA A 173 -14.61 -16.98 -3.09
CA ALA A 173 -14.15 -16.01 -2.13
C ALA A 173 -13.96 -16.63 -0.73
N TYR A 174 -14.76 -17.65 -0.38
CA TYR A 174 -14.63 -18.38 0.89
C TYR A 174 -14.06 -19.78 0.64
N SER A 175 -12.74 -19.87 0.60
CA SER A 175 -12.01 -21.11 0.31
C SER A 175 -10.62 -21.06 0.91
N CYS A 176 -9.94 -22.18 1.01
CA CYS A 176 -8.52 -22.26 1.29
C CYS A 176 -7.69 -22.34 -0.01
N PRO A 177 -6.41 -21.95 0.01
CA PRO A 177 -5.50 -22.26 -1.09
C PRO A 177 -5.42 -23.77 -1.33
N PRO A 178 -5.17 -24.23 -2.57
CA PRO A 178 -4.93 -25.65 -2.84
C PRO A 178 -3.76 -26.17 -2.04
N ASP A 179 -3.90 -27.38 -1.50
CA ASP A 179 -2.83 -28.04 -0.73
C ASP A 179 -1.67 -28.44 -1.66
N PRO A 180 -0.43 -27.92 -1.44
CA PRO A 180 0.71 -28.21 -2.28
C PRO A 180 1.19 -29.67 -2.23
N ARG A 181 0.70 -30.45 -1.26
CA ARG A 181 1.00 -31.89 -1.14
C ARG A 181 0.15 -32.75 -2.08
N GLN A 182 -0.92 -32.20 -2.66
CA GLN A 182 -1.79 -32.94 -3.56
C GLN A 182 -1.21 -33.00 -4.98
N PRO A 183 -1.35 -34.13 -5.68
CA PRO A 183 -0.78 -34.28 -7.03
C PRO A 183 -1.39 -33.33 -8.08
N ASP A 184 -2.60 -32.88 -7.87
CA ASP A 184 -3.34 -31.96 -8.75
C ASP A 184 -3.19 -30.48 -8.32
N TRP A 185 -2.26 -30.18 -7.40
CA TRP A 185 -2.05 -28.82 -6.88
C TRP A 185 -1.81 -27.77 -7.98
N ALA A 186 -0.98 -28.09 -8.97
CA ALA A 186 -0.64 -27.14 -10.02
C ALA A 186 -1.87 -26.77 -10.85
N GLU A 187 -2.68 -27.75 -11.23
CA GLU A 187 -3.92 -27.54 -11.99
C GLU A 187 -4.94 -26.76 -11.17
N LYS A 188 -5.16 -27.14 -9.93
CA LYS A 188 -6.05 -26.42 -9.00
C LYS A 188 -5.60 -24.98 -8.77
N THR A 189 -4.30 -24.74 -8.64
CA THR A 189 -3.74 -23.39 -8.48
C THR A 189 -3.97 -22.55 -9.73
N HIS A 190 -3.78 -23.11 -10.92
CA HIS A 190 -4.06 -22.43 -12.17
C HIS A 190 -5.55 -22.08 -12.33
N GLN A 191 -6.43 -23.01 -12.00
CA GLN A 191 -7.89 -22.77 -12.02
C GLN A 191 -8.28 -21.69 -10.99
N LEU A 192 -7.71 -21.72 -9.79
CA LEU A 192 -7.91 -20.71 -8.78
C LEU A 192 -7.44 -19.32 -9.26
N GLU A 193 -6.26 -19.22 -9.87
CA GLU A 193 -5.76 -17.98 -10.44
C GLU A 193 -6.74 -17.38 -11.45
N ARG A 194 -7.24 -18.16 -12.39
CA ARG A 194 -8.24 -17.72 -13.40
C ARG A 194 -9.47 -17.12 -12.73
N GLN A 195 -9.98 -17.77 -11.72
CA GLN A 195 -11.17 -17.35 -10.99
C GLN A 195 -10.91 -16.09 -10.15
N LEU A 196 -9.75 -16.00 -9.52
CA LEU A 196 -9.34 -14.82 -8.74
C LEU A 196 -9.07 -13.61 -9.63
N VAL A 197 -8.46 -13.78 -10.79
CA VAL A 197 -8.30 -12.69 -11.77
C VAL A 197 -9.66 -12.14 -12.17
N ARG A 198 -10.61 -13.00 -12.46
CA ARG A 198 -11.98 -12.59 -12.82
C ARG A 198 -12.70 -11.86 -11.70
N SER A 199 -12.54 -12.30 -10.46
CA SER A 199 -13.26 -11.75 -9.31
C SER A 199 -12.53 -10.58 -8.62
N GLN A 200 -11.18 -10.57 -8.61
CA GLN A 200 -10.38 -9.66 -7.81
C GLN A 200 -9.55 -8.67 -8.64
N GLN A 201 -9.02 -9.08 -9.81
CA GLN A 201 -8.08 -8.26 -10.58
C GLN A 201 -8.71 -7.56 -11.80
N LEU A 202 -9.86 -8.03 -12.26
CA LEU A 202 -10.56 -7.39 -13.38
C LEU A 202 -11.26 -6.11 -12.92
N HIS A 203 -10.77 -4.98 -13.43
CA HIS A 203 -11.36 -3.67 -13.14
C HIS A 203 -12.70 -3.50 -13.85
N THR A 204 -13.74 -3.20 -13.08
CA THR A 204 -15.06 -2.81 -13.60
C THR A 204 -15.27 -1.33 -13.32
N CYS A 205 -15.39 -0.52 -14.38
CA CYS A 205 -15.67 0.90 -14.24
C CYS A 205 -17.10 1.15 -13.77
N SER A 206 -17.27 2.02 -12.77
CA SER A 206 -18.58 2.50 -12.34
C SER A 206 -18.57 3.98 -11.99
N VAL A 207 -19.73 4.66 -12.19
CA VAL A 207 -19.89 6.11 -11.94
C VAL A 207 -19.62 6.46 -10.47
N GLY A 208 -19.98 5.59 -9.53
CA GLY A 208 -19.78 5.84 -8.09
C GLY A 208 -18.34 5.68 -7.61
N THR A 209 -17.47 4.98 -8.35
CA THR A 209 -16.13 4.60 -7.86
C THR A 209 -14.98 5.22 -8.65
N CYS A 210 -14.92 5.01 -9.95
CA CYS A 210 -13.75 5.39 -10.76
C CYS A 210 -14.06 6.29 -11.95
N LEU A 211 -15.29 6.29 -12.48
CA LEU A 211 -15.63 7.17 -13.59
C LEU A 211 -15.84 8.60 -13.11
N ARG A 212 -15.17 9.53 -13.80
CA ARG A 212 -15.31 10.98 -13.62
C ARG A 212 -15.68 11.61 -14.94
N ARG A 213 -16.54 12.63 -14.90
CA ARG A 213 -16.88 13.42 -16.07
C ARG A 213 -15.85 14.54 -16.23
N ILE A 214 -15.06 14.50 -17.30
CA ILE A 214 -14.06 15.50 -17.66
C ILE A 214 -14.39 15.95 -19.09
N ASN A 215 -14.60 17.25 -19.29
CA ASN A 215 -14.95 17.84 -20.60
C ASN A 215 -16.10 17.10 -21.32
N GLY A 216 -17.14 16.72 -20.57
CA GLY A 216 -18.31 16.04 -21.11
C GLY A 216 -18.19 14.50 -21.27
N HIS A 217 -16.99 13.93 -21.18
CA HIS A 217 -16.72 12.51 -21.35
C HIS A 217 -16.43 11.81 -20.02
N PHE A 218 -16.84 10.54 -19.92
CA PHE A 218 -16.48 9.72 -18.76
C PHE A 218 -15.06 9.15 -18.92
N THR A 219 -14.21 9.47 -17.96
CA THR A 219 -12.82 8.99 -17.91
C THR A 219 -12.60 8.19 -16.63
N CYS A 220 -11.93 7.05 -16.73
CA CYS A 220 -11.59 6.24 -15.57
C CYS A 220 -10.45 6.88 -14.77
N LYS A 221 -10.67 7.14 -13.48
CA LYS A 221 -9.64 7.65 -12.55
C LYS A 221 -8.40 6.75 -12.49
N ARG A 222 -8.58 5.43 -12.71
CA ARG A 222 -7.48 4.45 -12.72
C ARG A 222 -6.81 4.33 -14.08
N LYS A 223 -7.19 5.17 -15.05
CA LYS A 223 -6.67 5.16 -16.44
C LYS A 223 -6.93 3.86 -17.20
N ALA A 224 -7.93 3.05 -16.79
CA ALA A 224 -8.36 1.90 -17.56
C ALA A 224 -9.24 2.34 -18.75
N PRO A 225 -9.15 1.65 -19.94
CA PRO A 225 -8.33 0.47 -20.20
C PRO A 225 -6.83 0.81 -20.28
N TRP A 226 -6.00 -0.05 -19.67
CA TRP A 226 -4.55 0.08 -19.77
C TRP A 226 -4.04 -0.40 -21.14
N PRO A 227 -2.89 0.12 -21.63
CA PRO A 227 -2.32 -0.30 -22.89
C PRO A 227 -2.11 -1.82 -22.98
N LEU A 228 -2.42 -2.40 -24.13
CA LEU A 228 -2.17 -3.80 -24.42
C LEU A 228 -0.71 -4.00 -24.81
N SER A 229 -0.16 -5.17 -24.51
CA SER A 229 1.19 -5.59 -24.91
C SER A 229 1.22 -7.09 -25.12
N ASN A 230 1.82 -7.53 -26.21
CA ASN A 230 1.96 -8.96 -26.52
C ASN A 230 3.04 -9.62 -25.65
N ASP A 231 4.00 -8.85 -25.17
CA ASP A 231 5.15 -9.32 -24.40
C ASP A 231 5.41 -8.40 -23.20
N ASP A 232 6.15 -8.95 -22.24
CA ASP A 232 6.75 -8.15 -21.16
C ASP A 232 7.83 -7.25 -21.76
N TYR A 233 7.87 -5.99 -21.41
CA TYR A 233 8.84 -5.05 -21.95
C TYR A 233 9.45 -4.13 -20.91
N VAL A 234 10.67 -3.70 -21.17
CA VAL A 234 11.32 -2.56 -20.56
C VAL A 234 12.20 -1.86 -21.61
N ASP A 235 12.08 -0.55 -21.73
CA ASP A 235 12.89 0.25 -22.66
C ASP A 235 14.12 0.88 -21.96
N ASN A 236 14.96 1.53 -22.74
CA ASN A 236 16.18 2.18 -22.25
C ASN A 236 15.90 3.45 -21.41
N ARG A 237 14.66 3.91 -21.34
CA ARG A 237 14.23 5.02 -20.48
C ARG A 237 13.63 4.51 -19.16
N GLY A 238 13.52 3.19 -18.98
CA GLY A 238 12.91 2.57 -17.82
C GLY A 238 11.38 2.48 -17.90
N ASN A 239 10.74 2.77 -19.04
CA ASN A 239 9.32 2.44 -19.18
C ASN A 239 9.18 0.93 -19.30
N TRP A 240 8.25 0.37 -18.58
CA TRP A 240 8.06 -1.07 -18.52
C TRP A 240 6.58 -1.44 -18.48
N GLY A 241 6.27 -2.67 -18.78
CA GLY A 241 4.93 -3.23 -18.63
C GLY A 241 4.93 -4.75 -18.78
N PRO A 242 4.01 -5.43 -18.08
CA PRO A 242 3.78 -6.85 -18.29
C PRO A 242 2.99 -7.09 -19.57
N LYS A 243 3.12 -8.30 -20.15
CA LYS A 243 2.21 -8.80 -21.15
C LYS A 243 0.77 -8.57 -20.70
N ARG A 244 -0.05 -7.99 -21.57
CA ARG A 244 -1.43 -7.60 -21.26
C ARG A 244 -2.35 -7.86 -22.44
N THR A 245 -3.19 -8.86 -22.33
CA THR A 245 -4.18 -9.24 -23.36
C THR A 245 -5.55 -8.59 -23.12
N ASN A 246 -5.81 -8.08 -21.90
CA ASN A 246 -7.03 -7.38 -21.54
C ASN A 246 -6.73 -6.09 -20.79
N GLY A 247 -7.13 -4.94 -21.35
CA GLY A 247 -6.88 -3.60 -20.79
C GLY A 247 -7.56 -3.30 -19.45
N TYR A 248 -8.32 -4.22 -18.88
CA TYR A 248 -8.98 -4.08 -17.59
C TYR A 248 -8.39 -4.98 -16.50
N ILE A 249 -7.40 -5.83 -16.80
CA ILE A 249 -6.67 -6.58 -15.77
C ILE A 249 -5.57 -5.70 -15.20
N ASN A 250 -5.63 -5.47 -13.88
CA ASN A 250 -4.56 -4.80 -13.15
C ASN A 250 -3.32 -5.68 -13.08
N GLY A 251 -2.12 -5.09 -13.02
CA GLY A 251 -0.88 -5.83 -12.77
C GLY A 251 -0.89 -6.43 -11.37
N TYR A 252 -0.66 -7.72 -11.24
CA TYR A 252 -0.70 -8.44 -9.97
C TYR A 252 0.47 -9.39 -9.80
N CYS A 253 0.80 -9.72 -8.57
CA CYS A 253 1.73 -10.77 -8.24
C CYS A 253 0.96 -12.11 -8.11
N PRO A 254 1.23 -13.12 -8.98
CA PRO A 254 0.50 -14.40 -8.97
C PRO A 254 0.61 -15.13 -7.64
N SER A 255 1.80 -15.17 -7.05
CA SER A 255 2.03 -15.84 -5.75
C SER A 255 1.20 -15.22 -4.62
N LEU A 256 1.09 -13.88 -4.58
CA LEU A 256 0.22 -13.21 -3.62
C LEU A 256 -1.25 -13.45 -3.91
N LEU A 257 -1.64 -13.41 -5.19
CA LEU A 257 -3.04 -13.61 -5.58
C LEU A 257 -3.54 -14.99 -5.17
N THR A 258 -2.80 -16.05 -5.47
CA THR A 258 -3.21 -17.42 -5.18
C THR A 258 -3.12 -17.81 -3.70
N THR A 259 -2.12 -17.25 -2.97
CA THR A 259 -1.95 -17.54 -1.55
C THR A 259 -2.92 -16.76 -0.68
N MET A 260 -3.01 -15.44 -0.89
CA MET A 260 -3.86 -14.56 -0.08
C MET A 260 -5.29 -14.43 -0.62
N ARG A 261 -5.56 -14.88 -1.83
CA ARG A 261 -6.86 -14.81 -2.53
C ARG A 261 -7.48 -13.41 -2.53
N CYS A 262 -6.65 -12.40 -2.57
CA CYS A 262 -7.06 -11.01 -2.47
C CYS A 262 -6.50 -10.16 -3.63
N ASN A 263 -7.13 -9.01 -3.87
CA ASN A 263 -6.63 -8.05 -4.83
C ASN A 263 -5.26 -7.52 -4.41
N ASN A 264 -4.31 -7.53 -5.34
CA ASN A 264 -3.02 -6.88 -5.17
C ASN A 264 -2.62 -6.12 -6.45
N ASP A 265 -1.71 -5.17 -6.31
CA ASP A 265 -1.14 -4.37 -7.40
C ASP A 265 0.37 -4.24 -7.15
N LEU A 266 1.18 -4.84 -8.02
CA LEU A 266 2.64 -4.79 -7.95
C LEU A 266 3.21 -3.97 -9.11
N LYS A 267 4.10 -3.02 -8.80
CA LYS A 267 4.81 -2.19 -9.77
C LYS A 267 6.30 -2.15 -9.46
N ILE A 268 7.10 -2.07 -10.51
CA ILE A 268 8.55 -1.94 -10.43
C ILE A 268 8.91 -0.46 -10.62
N ASN A 269 9.82 0.04 -9.82
CA ASN A 269 10.39 1.38 -9.96
C ASN A 269 11.72 1.28 -10.72
N THR A 270 11.73 1.72 -11.96
CA THR A 270 12.86 1.60 -12.88
C THR A 270 13.53 2.93 -13.20
N ASN A 271 12.97 4.06 -12.75
CA ASN A 271 13.56 5.39 -12.98
C ASN A 271 13.34 6.32 -11.77
N GLY A 272 14.19 7.35 -11.66
CA GLY A 272 14.18 8.26 -10.52
C GLY A 272 12.93 9.16 -10.44
N ALA A 273 12.28 9.47 -11.56
CA ALA A 273 11.06 10.27 -11.58
C ALA A 273 9.88 9.48 -11.00
N ASP A 274 9.67 8.24 -11.46
CA ASP A 274 8.62 7.38 -10.95
C ASP A 274 8.83 7.06 -9.46
N THR A 275 10.07 6.87 -9.02
CA THR A 275 10.40 6.66 -7.61
C THR A 275 10.01 7.85 -6.74
N LYS A 276 10.26 9.08 -7.19
CA LYS A 276 9.82 10.29 -6.49
C LYS A 276 8.30 10.39 -6.44
N ASP A 277 7.64 10.18 -7.58
CA ASP A 277 6.18 10.23 -7.67
C ASP A 277 5.52 9.19 -6.76
N VAL A 278 6.08 7.99 -6.68
CA VAL A 278 5.61 6.92 -5.79
C VAL A 278 5.85 7.30 -4.32
N ALA A 279 7.01 7.83 -3.95
CA ALA A 279 7.29 8.27 -2.59
C ALA A 279 6.38 9.45 -2.17
N PHE A 280 6.15 10.42 -3.07
CA PHE A 280 5.19 11.49 -2.85
C PHE A 280 3.76 10.97 -2.75
N TYR A 281 3.39 10.01 -3.57
CA TYR A 281 2.06 9.38 -3.51
C TYR A 281 1.83 8.71 -2.16
N ILE A 282 2.75 7.87 -1.67
CA ILE A 282 2.63 7.24 -0.33
C ILE A 282 2.63 8.30 0.77
N THR A 283 3.50 9.30 0.68
CA THR A 283 3.50 10.39 1.67
C THR A 283 2.17 11.14 1.66
N ALA A 284 1.61 11.40 0.47
CA ALA A 284 0.30 12.02 0.33
C ALA A 284 -0.82 11.12 0.89
N TYR A 285 -0.71 9.81 0.77
CA TYR A 285 -1.66 8.87 1.38
C TYR A 285 -1.48 8.79 2.90
N ALA A 286 -0.25 8.71 3.41
CA ALA A 286 0.04 8.72 4.85
C ALA A 286 -0.45 10.01 5.54
N THR A 287 -0.51 11.12 4.78
CA THR A 287 -1.00 12.42 5.28
C THR A 287 -2.43 12.73 4.84
N LYS A 288 -3.02 11.89 3.98
CA LYS A 288 -4.35 12.09 3.45
C LYS A 288 -5.40 11.81 4.52
N LYS A 289 -5.93 12.88 5.08
CA LYS A 289 -7.16 12.76 5.87
C LYS A 289 -8.26 12.16 4.99
N GLN A 290 -9.03 11.21 5.53
CA GLN A 290 -10.20 10.66 4.84
C GLN A 290 -11.09 11.80 4.33
N LYS A 291 -11.87 11.55 3.26
CA LYS A 291 -12.80 12.54 2.74
C LYS A 291 -13.70 12.99 3.87
N LYS A 292 -13.61 14.26 4.23
CA LYS A 292 -14.42 14.83 5.29
C LYS A 292 -15.85 14.93 4.80
N SER A 293 -16.79 14.43 5.58
CA SER A 293 -18.22 14.70 5.43
C SER A 293 -18.54 16.14 5.82
N HIS A 294 -17.64 16.82 6.55
CA HIS A 294 -17.86 18.15 7.13
C HIS A 294 -17.28 19.26 6.27
N ASN A 295 -18.00 20.39 6.24
CA ASN A 295 -17.48 21.64 5.67
C ASN A 295 -16.39 22.22 6.58
N LEU A 296 -15.14 22.21 6.11
CA LEU A 296 -13.99 22.69 6.84
C LEU A 296 -14.16 24.15 7.28
N SER A 297 -14.75 25.00 6.43
CA SER A 297 -15.00 26.40 6.75
C SER A 297 -16.01 26.56 7.89
N ALA A 298 -17.04 25.70 7.94
CA ALA A 298 -18.00 25.71 9.03
C ALA A 298 -17.36 25.30 10.37
N LEU A 299 -16.50 24.27 10.34
CA LEU A 299 -15.74 23.85 11.53
C LEU A 299 -14.77 24.91 12.03
N MET A 300 -14.06 25.58 11.12
CA MET A 300 -13.20 26.70 11.49
C MET A 300 -14.00 27.86 12.07
N ALA A 301 -15.19 28.15 11.52
CA ALA A 301 -16.08 29.17 12.03
C ALA A 301 -16.54 28.89 13.46
N THR A 302 -16.66 27.65 13.91
CA THR A 302 -16.96 27.28 15.30
C THR A 302 -15.82 27.58 16.27
N ALA A 303 -14.57 27.60 15.79
CA ALA A 303 -13.39 27.91 16.62
C ALA A 303 -13.15 29.42 16.77
N MET A 304 -13.60 30.22 15.82
CA MET A 304 -13.35 31.67 15.76
C MET A 304 -13.95 32.47 16.94
N PRO A 305 -15.21 32.26 17.40
CA PRO A 305 -15.78 33.02 18.50
C PRO A 305 -14.97 32.90 19.81
N TYR A 306 -14.46 31.69 20.09
CA TYR A 306 -13.62 31.47 21.28
C TYR A 306 -12.28 32.16 21.18
N HIS A 307 -11.79 32.41 19.96
CA HIS A 307 -10.53 33.09 19.75
C HIS A 307 -10.68 34.62 19.84
N THR A 308 -11.76 35.17 19.29
CA THR A 308 -12.03 36.61 19.28
C THR A 308 -12.47 37.13 20.64
N ALA A 309 -13.11 36.29 21.46
CA ALA A 309 -13.63 36.67 22.77
C ALA A 309 -12.57 36.72 23.90
N ASN A 310 -11.30 36.34 23.63
CA ASN A 310 -10.27 36.27 24.66
C ASN A 310 -9.33 37.49 24.62
N PRO A 311 -9.43 38.47 25.53
CA PRO A 311 -8.64 39.71 25.52
C PRO A 311 -7.19 39.57 26.02
N LEU A 312 -6.76 38.35 26.41
CA LEU A 312 -5.47 38.10 27.06
C LEU A 312 -4.27 37.97 26.13
N TYR A 313 -4.45 38.17 24.81
CA TYR A 313 -3.35 37.99 23.83
C TYR A 313 -2.78 39.35 23.43
N GLU A 314 -1.70 39.76 24.02
CA GLU A 314 -0.98 40.99 23.67
C GLU A 314 -0.12 40.85 22.42
N ASP A 315 0.38 39.62 22.09
CA ASP A 315 1.21 39.36 20.93
C ASP A 315 0.38 38.75 19.78
N ILE A 316 0.37 39.41 18.60
CA ILE A 316 -0.28 38.96 17.39
C ILE A 316 0.25 37.60 16.92
N ARG A 317 1.55 37.30 17.09
CA ARG A 317 2.14 36.03 16.66
C ARG A 317 1.64 34.87 17.53
N GLU A 318 1.57 35.07 18.83
CA GLU A 318 1.06 34.07 19.76
C GLU A 318 -0.43 33.84 19.55
N ARG A 319 -1.20 34.88 19.33
CA ARG A 319 -2.61 34.85 18.98
C ARG A 319 -2.86 34.02 17.72
N ASN A 320 -2.10 34.24 16.63
CA ASN A 320 -2.22 33.50 15.38
C ASN A 320 -1.80 32.03 15.54
N ARG A 321 -0.75 31.76 16.34
CA ARG A 321 -0.32 30.41 16.63
C ARG A 321 -1.39 29.62 17.39
N LEU A 322 -2.02 30.20 18.39
CA LEU A 322 -3.11 29.58 19.16
C LEU A 322 -4.37 29.37 18.31
N LEU A 323 -4.68 30.30 17.41
CA LEU A 323 -5.76 30.11 16.44
C LEU A 323 -5.49 28.90 15.56
N LEU A 324 -4.27 28.78 15.03
CA LEU A 324 -3.87 27.64 14.22
C LEU A 324 -4.00 26.31 14.98
N TYR A 325 -3.54 26.25 16.24
CA TYR A 325 -3.70 25.07 17.08
C TYR A 325 -5.16 24.71 17.35
N ARG A 326 -6.01 25.71 17.63
CA ARG A 326 -7.46 25.49 17.78
C ARG A 326 -8.11 24.93 16.51
N CYS A 327 -7.80 25.52 15.37
CA CYS A 327 -8.29 25.03 14.08
C CYS A 327 -7.83 23.60 13.82
N ILE A 328 -6.55 23.28 14.07
CA ILE A 328 -6.01 21.93 13.92
C ILE A 328 -6.73 20.94 14.85
N ASN A 329 -6.93 21.32 16.13
CA ASN A 329 -7.62 20.46 17.09
C ASN A 329 -9.08 20.21 16.73
N VAL A 330 -9.82 21.24 16.28
CA VAL A 330 -11.20 21.07 15.79
C VAL A 330 -11.23 20.13 14.58
N ILE A 331 -10.31 20.33 13.61
CA ILE A 331 -10.20 19.46 12.44
C ILE A 331 -9.86 18.02 12.82
N ASN A 332 -9.00 17.81 13.80
CA ASN A 332 -8.60 16.47 14.23
C ASN A 332 -9.71 15.75 15.01
N ARG A 333 -10.50 16.45 15.80
CA ARG A 333 -11.65 15.87 16.52
C ARG A 333 -12.72 15.32 15.58
N GLU A 334 -12.84 15.92 14.41
CA GLU A 334 -13.81 15.52 13.38
C GLU A 334 -13.20 14.55 12.34
N ALA A 335 -12.03 13.95 12.63
CA ALA A 335 -11.46 12.94 11.78
C ALA A 335 -12.29 11.65 11.87
N GLU A 336 -12.88 11.24 10.75
CA GLU A 336 -13.59 9.98 10.64
C GLU A 336 -12.57 8.84 10.50
N LEU A 337 -12.54 7.92 11.46
CA LEU A 337 -11.77 6.69 11.41
C LEU A 337 -12.72 5.51 11.35
N SER A 338 -12.37 4.48 10.60
CA SER A 338 -13.12 3.22 10.64
C SER A 338 -12.88 2.49 11.97
N GLY A 339 -13.83 1.65 12.37
CA GLY A 339 -13.68 0.84 13.59
C GLY A 339 -12.35 0.09 13.66
N PRO A 340 -11.95 -0.67 12.62
CA PRO A 340 -10.64 -1.35 12.61
C PRO A 340 -9.44 -0.41 12.71
N GLN A 341 -9.50 0.83 12.16
CA GLN A 341 -8.42 1.80 12.35
C GLN A 341 -8.31 2.27 13.80
N VAL A 342 -9.44 2.59 14.44
CA VAL A 342 -9.46 2.97 15.86
C VAL A 342 -8.84 1.87 16.70
N VAL A 343 -9.25 0.62 16.48
CA VAL A 343 -8.68 -0.54 17.18
C VAL A 343 -7.19 -0.69 16.92
N SER A 344 -6.72 -0.52 15.68
CA SER A 344 -5.29 -0.59 15.35
C SER A 344 -4.46 0.40 16.18
N TYR A 345 -4.96 1.62 16.40
CA TYR A 345 -4.29 2.59 17.27
C TYR A 345 -4.36 2.19 18.74
N LEU A 346 -5.52 1.74 19.24
CA LEU A 346 -5.69 1.34 20.64
C LEU A 346 -4.82 0.12 21.01
N MET A 347 -4.64 -0.80 20.06
CA MET A 347 -3.79 -1.99 20.23
C MET A 347 -2.29 -1.69 20.00
N GLY A 348 -1.92 -0.45 19.68
CA GLY A 348 -0.54 -0.06 19.44
C GLY A 348 0.03 -0.50 18.08
N TYR A 349 -0.79 -1.00 17.17
CA TYR A 349 -0.34 -1.35 15.81
C TYR A 349 -0.05 -0.11 14.97
N GLY A 350 -0.80 0.98 15.18
CA GLY A 350 -0.72 2.19 14.38
C GLY A 350 -1.22 1.99 12.95
N ASP A 351 -0.73 2.85 12.06
CA ASP A 351 -1.12 2.90 10.63
C ASP A 351 0.07 2.67 9.68
N THR A 352 1.19 2.19 10.21
CA THR A 352 2.41 1.99 9.42
C THR A 352 3.08 0.66 9.72
N PHE A 353 3.61 0.02 8.66
CA PHE A 353 4.52 -1.11 8.73
C PHE A 353 5.92 -0.65 8.35
N THR A 354 6.92 -0.87 9.19
CA THR A 354 8.28 -0.40 8.93
C THR A 354 9.32 -1.44 9.30
N SER A 355 10.30 -1.68 8.42
CA SER A 355 11.45 -2.54 8.72
C SER A 355 12.47 -1.85 9.64
N HIS A 356 12.51 -0.53 9.64
CA HIS A 356 13.50 0.26 10.39
C HIS A 356 12.83 1.08 11.50
N ASN A 357 13.59 1.42 12.53
CA ASN A 357 13.21 2.39 13.55
C ASN A 357 13.69 3.78 13.13
N TYR A 358 12.93 4.81 13.48
CA TYR A 358 13.22 6.19 13.10
C TYR A 358 13.36 7.07 14.33
N ALA A 359 14.46 7.80 14.40
CA ALA A 359 14.63 8.88 15.37
C ALA A 359 14.17 10.21 14.73
N PRO A 360 13.34 11.02 15.41
CA PRO A 360 12.95 12.33 14.91
C PRO A 360 14.16 13.28 14.90
N LEU A 361 14.40 13.95 13.78
CA LEU A 361 15.47 14.94 13.63
C LEU A 361 14.84 16.32 13.49
N TYR A 362 14.98 17.13 14.53
CA TYR A 362 14.43 18.49 14.57
C TYR A 362 15.37 19.46 13.85
N THR A 363 15.21 19.58 12.54
CA THR A 363 16.08 20.40 11.68
C THR A 363 16.15 21.88 12.09
N SER A 364 15.06 22.43 12.63
CA SER A 364 15.03 23.81 13.10
C SER A 364 16.01 24.06 14.26
N SER A 365 16.12 23.14 15.22
CA SER A 365 17.09 23.23 16.32
C SER A 365 18.50 22.99 15.82
N LEU A 366 18.72 22.06 14.88
CA LEU A 366 20.01 21.81 14.27
C LEU A 366 20.55 23.06 13.57
N PHE A 367 19.74 23.68 12.69
CA PHE A 367 20.15 24.91 11.99
C PHE A 367 20.42 26.07 12.95
N SER A 368 19.65 26.23 14.01
CA SER A 368 19.90 27.27 15.02
C SER A 368 21.22 27.03 15.75
N THR A 369 21.50 25.76 16.10
CA THR A 369 22.76 25.38 16.78
C THR A 369 23.97 25.59 15.88
N VAL A 370 23.91 25.13 14.64
CA VAL A 370 24.98 25.32 13.64
C VAL A 370 25.23 26.82 13.39
N ARG A 371 24.17 27.62 13.25
CA ARG A 371 24.30 29.08 13.12
C ARG A 371 24.98 29.71 14.33
N GLN A 372 24.62 29.29 15.55
CA GLN A 372 25.29 29.78 16.77
C GLN A 372 26.76 29.36 16.83
N MET A 373 27.11 28.15 16.40
CA MET A 373 28.49 27.67 16.33
C MET A 373 29.32 28.50 15.35
N LEU A 374 28.78 28.74 14.13
CA LEU A 374 29.42 29.58 13.12
C LEU A 374 29.61 31.03 13.59
N LEU A 375 28.65 31.58 14.33
CA LEU A 375 28.77 32.93 14.91
C LEU A 375 29.80 33.03 16.07
N LYS A 376 30.09 31.90 16.70
CA LYS A 376 31.07 31.83 17.80
C LYS A 376 32.45 31.39 17.34
N ALA A 377 32.59 30.88 16.10
CA ALA A 377 33.89 30.53 15.56
C ALA A 377 34.72 31.83 15.40
N PRO A 378 35.93 31.92 16.00
CA PRO A 378 36.80 33.07 15.75
C PRO A 378 37.15 33.13 14.27
N PHE A 379 36.89 34.27 13.65
CA PHE A 379 37.46 34.56 12.31
C PHE A 379 38.96 34.43 12.43
N SER A 380 39.54 33.37 11.87
CA SER A 380 40.96 33.31 11.62
C SER A 380 41.20 34.21 10.43
N ASP A 381 41.69 35.40 10.71
CA ASP A 381 42.19 36.37 9.73
C ASP A 381 43.49 35.79 9.13
N GLU A 382 43.38 34.93 8.14
CA GLU A 382 44.48 34.52 7.25
C GLU A 382 44.57 35.49 6.08
N SER A 383 44.87 36.74 6.41
CA SER A 383 45.37 37.72 5.43
C SER A 383 46.62 38.41 5.97
N THR A 384 47.69 37.63 6.08
CA THR A 384 49.08 38.18 6.06
C THR A 384 50.07 37.03 5.88
N ARG A 385 50.34 36.68 4.63
CA ARG A 385 51.72 36.46 4.13
C ARG A 385 51.73 36.24 2.64
#